data_6e32c6479acb068939b653a3fee56eff
#
_entry.id   6e32c6479acb068939b653a3fee56eff
#
_cell.length_a   1.000
_cell.length_b   1.000
_cell.length_c   1.000
_cell.angle_alpha   90.00
_cell.angle_beta   90.00
_cell.angle_gamma   90.00
#
_symmetry.space_group_name_H-M   'P 1'
#
loop_
_entity.id
_entity.type
_entity.pdbx_description
1 polymer ?
#
loop_
_entity_poly.entity_id
_entity_poly.type
_entity_poly.pdbx_seq_one_letter_code
_entity_poly.pdbx_strand_id
1 'polypeptide(L)'
;MKKVFVLGMAALFLTGIIFSTSVFGGDINLAKKSTIESILKRGELRVGFESGYVPFEMTNKKGEFIGFDMDYGRRLAKVMGVKFVPVNTAWDGIIPALMTNKFDIIMGGMTITQERNLKILFADPYIVVGQTILLNKKHAGKVKSYKDLNDPKYILTSRLGTTGEQAIKKFMPKATYKSFETEADAGLEVINGKADALVYDLPFVGFLYGSQGKGKTIFLKEPFTYEPLAWAINKGDPDFLNFLNNFLKQTKGDGFYDRMYKKYITGTGWKKELE
;
A
#
# COMPACT_ATOMS: atom_id res chain seq x y z
N MET A 1 54.92 48.80 -72.16
CA MET A 1 54.82 48.69 -70.73
C MET A 1 53.37 48.32 -70.41
N LYS A 2 53.09 47.03 -70.33
CA LYS A 2 51.74 46.49 -69.97
C LYS A 2 51.90 45.62 -68.74
N LYS A 3 51.30 46.07 -67.63
CA LYS A 3 51.22 45.31 -66.36
C LYS A 3 50.13 44.33 -66.50
N VAL A 4 50.48 43.07 -66.32
CA VAL A 4 49.51 41.96 -66.23
C VAL A 4 49.17 41.77 -64.73
N PHE A 5 47.89 41.91 -64.39
CA PHE A 5 47.34 41.54 -63.07
C PHE A 5 46.97 40.06 -63.07
N VAL A 6 47.57 39.28 -62.19
CA VAL A 6 47.19 37.88 -61.94
C VAL A 6 46.24 37.88 -60.74
N LEU A 7 44.99 37.50 -60.99
CA LEU A 7 43.99 37.25 -59.94
C LEU A 7 44.20 35.83 -59.37
N GLY A 8 44.65 35.76 -58.14
CA GLY A 8 44.72 34.53 -57.43
C GLY A 8 43.37 34.21 -56.85
N MET A 9 42.73 33.13 -57.27
CA MET A 9 41.50 32.55 -56.73
C MET A 9 41.86 31.61 -55.53
N ALA A 10 41.63 32.06 -54.33
CA ALA A 10 41.78 31.25 -53.13
C ALA A 10 40.52 30.33 -52.98
N ALA A 11 40.68 29.07 -53.22
CA ALA A 11 39.65 28.08 -52.95
C ALA A 11 39.65 27.73 -51.46
N LEU A 12 38.62 28.21 -50.73
CA LEU A 12 38.35 27.77 -49.37
C LEU A 12 37.75 26.36 -49.33
N PHE A 13 38.56 25.37 -48.98
CA PHE A 13 38.06 24.02 -48.65
C PHE A 13 37.42 24.09 -47.25
N LEU A 14 36.08 24.11 -47.22
CA LEU A 14 35.31 23.93 -45.96
C LEU A 14 35.28 22.38 -45.69
N THR A 15 36.20 21.90 -44.89
CA THR A 15 36.13 20.53 -44.34
C THR A 15 35.05 20.51 -43.25
N GLY A 16 33.84 20.10 -43.66
CA GLY A 16 32.77 19.81 -42.73
C GLY A 16 33.13 18.56 -41.87
N ILE A 17 33.53 18.77 -40.63
CA ILE A 17 33.66 17.71 -39.65
C ILE A 17 32.24 17.27 -39.30
N ILE A 18 31.76 16.16 -39.90
CA ILE A 18 30.55 15.49 -39.50
C ILE A 18 30.86 14.80 -38.16
N PHE A 19 30.51 15.46 -37.06
CA PHE A 19 30.42 14.75 -35.75
C PHE A 19 29.27 13.75 -35.83
N SER A 20 29.59 12.53 -36.21
CA SER A 20 28.69 11.41 -35.96
C SER A 20 28.58 11.20 -34.45
N THR A 21 27.57 11.80 -33.84
CA THR A 21 27.19 11.44 -32.49
C THR A 21 26.64 10.00 -32.58
N SER A 22 27.50 9.03 -32.29
CA SER A 22 27.07 7.67 -32.00
C SER A 22 26.17 7.76 -30.75
N VAL A 23 24.86 7.86 -30.97
CA VAL A 23 23.90 7.60 -29.92
C VAL A 23 24.13 6.15 -29.52
N PHE A 24 24.83 5.91 -28.45
CA PHE A 24 24.87 4.63 -27.77
C PHE A 24 23.44 4.33 -27.29
N GLY A 25 22.58 3.94 -28.22
CA GLY A 25 21.35 3.25 -27.91
C GLY A 25 21.72 1.85 -27.42
N GLY A 26 22.14 1.76 -26.17
CA GLY A 26 22.18 0.44 -25.55
C GLY A 26 20.77 -0.12 -25.64
N ASP A 27 20.63 -1.32 -26.20
CA ASP A 27 19.36 -2.06 -26.25
C ASP A 27 18.79 -2.13 -24.83
N ILE A 28 17.89 -1.21 -24.50
CA ILE A 28 17.14 -1.25 -23.24
C ILE A 28 16.11 -2.37 -23.41
N ASN A 29 16.54 -3.60 -23.15
CA ASN A 29 15.62 -4.72 -23.08
C ASN A 29 14.82 -4.62 -21.78
N LEU A 30 13.70 -3.92 -21.83
CA LEU A 30 12.81 -3.70 -20.68
C LEU A 30 12.31 -5.02 -20.09
N ALA A 31 12.10 -6.05 -20.95
CA ALA A 31 11.68 -7.37 -20.50
C ALA A 31 12.72 -8.02 -19.57
N LYS A 32 14.01 -7.88 -19.84
CA LYS A 32 15.08 -8.42 -18.98
C LYS A 32 15.19 -7.71 -17.61
N LYS A 33 14.58 -6.54 -17.46
CA LYS A 33 14.54 -5.79 -16.19
C LYS A 33 13.23 -5.97 -15.42
N SER A 34 12.23 -6.64 -16.01
CA SER A 34 10.95 -6.90 -15.37
C SER A 34 11.12 -7.78 -14.13
N THR A 35 10.41 -7.43 -13.06
CA THR A 35 10.33 -8.24 -11.84
C THR A 35 9.72 -9.61 -12.15
N ILE A 36 8.84 -9.73 -13.16
CA ILE A 36 8.26 -11.01 -13.62
C ILE A 36 9.38 -11.99 -13.97
N GLU A 37 10.33 -11.58 -14.81
CA GLU A 37 11.46 -12.44 -15.22
C GLU A 37 12.30 -12.90 -14.02
N SER A 38 12.51 -12.00 -13.06
CA SER A 38 13.24 -12.31 -11.84
C SER A 38 12.49 -13.32 -10.97
N ILE A 39 11.17 -13.19 -10.85
CA ILE A 39 10.28 -14.11 -10.12
C ILE A 39 10.29 -15.50 -10.79
N LEU A 40 10.08 -15.55 -12.12
CA LEU A 40 10.05 -16.80 -12.89
C LEU A 40 11.38 -17.53 -12.82
N LYS A 41 12.50 -16.82 -13.00
CA LYS A 41 13.85 -17.40 -12.90
C LYS A 41 14.16 -17.96 -11.52
N ARG A 42 13.70 -17.28 -10.46
CA ARG A 42 13.90 -17.71 -9.07
C ARG A 42 12.94 -18.82 -8.65
N GLY A 43 11.78 -18.93 -9.31
CA GLY A 43 10.72 -19.86 -8.96
C GLY A 43 9.93 -19.46 -7.71
N GLU A 44 10.02 -18.22 -7.27
CA GLU A 44 9.40 -17.72 -6.02
C GLU A 44 8.85 -16.30 -6.20
N LEU A 45 7.61 -16.08 -5.76
CA LEU A 45 7.00 -14.76 -5.55
C LEU A 45 7.11 -14.41 -4.06
N ARG A 46 7.95 -13.42 -3.75
CA ARG A 46 8.12 -12.89 -2.38
C ARG A 46 7.14 -11.76 -2.16
N VAL A 47 6.26 -11.91 -1.19
CA VAL A 47 5.21 -10.94 -0.86
C VAL A 47 5.48 -10.32 0.49
N GLY A 48 5.74 -8.99 0.51
CA GLY A 48 5.91 -8.20 1.73
C GLY A 48 4.56 -7.76 2.29
N PHE A 49 4.39 -7.91 3.59
CA PHE A 49 3.21 -7.49 4.35
C PHE A 49 3.59 -7.36 5.82
N GLU A 50 2.70 -6.85 6.64
CA GLU A 50 2.81 -6.97 8.09
C GLU A 50 1.56 -7.63 8.66
N SER A 51 1.76 -8.72 9.42
CA SER A 51 0.64 -9.46 10.03
C SER A 51 -0.01 -8.66 11.16
N GLY A 52 -1.34 -8.61 11.18
CA GLY A 52 -2.14 -7.91 12.20
C GLY A 52 -3.28 -7.09 11.62
N TYR A 53 -3.18 -6.66 10.37
CA TYR A 53 -4.23 -5.86 9.73
C TYR A 53 -5.40 -6.74 9.26
N VAL A 54 -6.27 -7.05 10.19
CA VAL A 54 -7.48 -7.87 9.97
C VAL A 54 -8.51 -7.08 9.15
N PRO A 55 -9.13 -7.66 8.09
CA PRO A 55 -9.08 -9.06 7.65
C PRO A 55 -8.14 -9.30 6.43
N PHE A 56 -7.21 -8.41 6.15
CA PHE A 56 -6.36 -8.48 4.96
C PHE A 56 -5.17 -9.44 5.15
N GLU A 57 -4.46 -9.32 6.27
CA GLU A 57 -3.36 -10.21 6.65
C GLU A 57 -3.31 -10.43 8.16
N MET A 58 -3.32 -11.68 8.55
CA MET A 58 -3.34 -12.09 9.96
C MET A 58 -2.72 -13.47 10.14
N THR A 59 -2.35 -13.80 11.37
CA THR A 59 -1.82 -15.12 11.71
C THR A 59 -2.90 -15.94 12.39
N ASN A 60 -3.13 -17.16 11.92
CA ASN A 60 -4.07 -18.08 12.55
C ASN A 60 -3.42 -18.84 13.73
N LYS A 61 -4.19 -19.67 14.44
CA LYS A 61 -3.72 -20.50 15.58
C LYS A 61 -2.58 -21.46 15.23
N LYS A 62 -2.43 -21.82 13.94
CA LYS A 62 -1.37 -22.71 13.47
C LYS A 62 -0.08 -21.96 13.11
N GLY A 63 -0.07 -20.60 13.25
CA GLY A 63 1.03 -19.78 12.82
C GLY A 63 1.06 -19.49 11.31
N GLU A 64 -0.02 -19.83 10.57
CA GLU A 64 -0.11 -19.60 9.14
C GLU A 64 -0.65 -18.19 8.86
N PHE A 65 -0.10 -17.54 7.85
CA PHE A 65 -0.63 -16.26 7.38
C PHE A 65 -1.86 -16.48 6.51
N ILE A 66 -2.98 -15.91 6.92
CA ILE A 66 -4.28 -15.95 6.24
C ILE A 66 -4.81 -14.54 6.04
N GLY A 67 -5.81 -14.37 5.19
CA GLY A 67 -6.44 -13.08 4.92
C GLY A 67 -6.66 -12.83 3.44
N PHE A 68 -7.33 -11.73 3.15
CA PHE A 68 -7.66 -11.34 1.78
C PHE A 68 -6.41 -11.24 0.89
N ASP A 69 -5.42 -10.46 1.32
CA ASP A 69 -4.18 -10.25 0.57
C ASP A 69 -3.33 -11.52 0.51
N MET A 70 -3.35 -12.34 1.56
CA MET A 70 -2.61 -13.61 1.57
C MET A 70 -3.17 -14.62 0.57
N ASP A 71 -4.50 -14.73 0.45
CA ASP A 71 -5.12 -15.63 -0.53
C ASP A 71 -4.93 -15.11 -1.96
N TYR A 72 -4.91 -13.78 -2.16
CA TYR A 72 -4.55 -13.17 -3.44
C TYR A 72 -3.08 -13.41 -3.80
N GLY A 73 -2.15 -13.29 -2.87
CA GLY A 73 -0.73 -13.60 -3.09
C GLY A 73 -0.51 -15.07 -3.48
N ARG A 74 -1.21 -16.01 -2.84
CA ARG A 74 -1.19 -17.43 -3.22
C ARG A 74 -1.75 -17.66 -4.62
N ARG A 75 -2.87 -16.98 -4.95
CA ARG A 75 -3.47 -17.06 -6.29
C ARG A 75 -2.54 -16.50 -7.36
N LEU A 76 -1.88 -15.37 -7.08
CA LEU A 76 -0.91 -14.75 -7.98
C LEU A 76 0.28 -15.68 -8.23
N ALA A 77 0.89 -16.22 -7.18
CA ALA A 77 1.99 -17.19 -7.30
C ALA A 77 1.60 -18.44 -8.11
N LYS A 78 0.38 -18.96 -7.90
CA LYS A 78 -0.17 -20.09 -8.66
C LYS A 78 -0.31 -19.75 -10.15
N VAL A 79 -0.79 -18.55 -10.50
CA VAL A 79 -0.91 -18.11 -11.91
C VAL A 79 0.46 -17.98 -12.57
N MET A 80 1.46 -17.52 -11.81
CA MET A 80 2.84 -17.41 -12.30
C MET A 80 3.57 -18.77 -12.32
N GLY A 81 3.01 -19.85 -11.79
CA GLY A 81 3.64 -21.15 -11.70
C GLY A 81 4.82 -21.22 -10.73
N VAL A 82 4.82 -20.37 -9.69
CA VAL A 82 5.93 -20.23 -8.73
C VAL A 82 5.45 -20.44 -7.28
N LYS A 83 6.40 -20.61 -6.36
CA LYS A 83 6.14 -20.73 -4.93
C LYS A 83 5.75 -19.37 -4.33
N PHE A 84 4.73 -19.33 -3.48
CA PHE A 84 4.39 -18.19 -2.64
C PHE A 84 5.31 -18.12 -1.42
N VAL A 85 5.99 -16.98 -1.22
CA VAL A 85 6.90 -16.75 -0.10
C VAL A 85 6.44 -15.49 0.65
N PRO A 86 5.73 -15.62 1.77
CA PRO A 86 5.33 -14.49 2.60
C PRO A 86 6.53 -13.94 3.39
N VAL A 87 6.69 -12.61 3.39
CA VAL A 87 7.77 -11.90 4.09
C VAL A 87 7.15 -10.90 5.05
N ASN A 88 6.93 -11.32 6.30
CA ASN A 88 6.41 -10.44 7.34
C ASN A 88 7.46 -9.36 7.69
N THR A 89 7.07 -8.10 7.62
CA THR A 89 7.99 -6.95 7.74
C THR A 89 7.25 -5.81 8.44
N ALA A 90 7.88 -5.18 9.42
CA ALA A 90 7.31 -4.04 10.13
C ALA A 90 6.92 -2.91 9.18
N TRP A 91 5.76 -2.27 9.44
CA TRP A 91 5.12 -1.31 8.55
C TRP A 91 5.98 -0.10 8.21
N ASP A 92 6.66 0.46 9.19
CA ASP A 92 7.55 1.62 9.02
C ASP A 92 8.74 1.34 8.09
N GLY A 93 9.18 0.07 8.02
CA GLY A 93 10.24 -0.42 7.15
C GLY A 93 9.79 -1.04 5.83
N ILE A 94 8.47 -1.17 5.56
CA ILE A 94 7.98 -1.99 4.43
C ILE A 94 8.29 -1.36 3.06
N ILE A 95 8.15 -0.04 2.90
CA ILE A 95 8.51 0.65 1.65
C ILE A 95 10.02 0.61 1.39
N PRO A 96 10.90 0.96 2.34
CA PRO A 96 12.34 0.74 2.19
C PRO A 96 12.73 -0.70 1.83
N ALA A 97 12.07 -1.69 2.43
CA ALA A 97 12.32 -3.11 2.15
C ALA A 97 11.92 -3.49 0.70
N LEU A 98 10.81 -2.96 0.18
CA LEU A 98 10.46 -3.10 -1.24
C LEU A 98 11.51 -2.48 -2.14
N MET A 99 11.91 -1.22 -1.86
CA MET A 99 12.89 -0.48 -2.68
C MET A 99 14.26 -1.16 -2.72
N THR A 100 14.62 -1.94 -1.70
CA THR A 100 15.84 -2.74 -1.66
C THR A 100 15.65 -4.20 -2.13
N ASN A 101 14.49 -4.52 -2.75
CA ASN A 101 14.16 -5.83 -3.31
C ASN A 101 14.18 -6.98 -2.27
N LYS A 102 13.88 -6.71 -1.01
CA LYS A 102 13.71 -7.74 0.02
C LYS A 102 12.53 -8.67 -0.34
N PHE A 103 11.53 -8.12 -1.01
CA PHE A 103 10.41 -8.83 -1.63
C PHE A 103 10.02 -8.14 -2.95
N ASP A 104 9.14 -8.76 -3.72
CA ASP A 104 8.82 -8.35 -5.09
C ASP A 104 7.61 -7.41 -5.16
N ILE A 105 6.71 -7.52 -4.18
CA ILE A 105 5.43 -6.80 -4.11
C ILE A 105 5.00 -6.64 -2.66
N ILE A 106 4.36 -5.52 -2.33
CA ILE A 106 3.62 -5.35 -1.07
C ILE A 106 2.15 -5.72 -1.32
N MET A 107 1.64 -6.67 -0.53
CA MET A 107 0.23 -7.02 -0.46
C MET A 107 -0.16 -7.01 1.03
N GLY A 108 -0.68 -5.87 1.50
CA GLY A 108 -0.88 -5.64 2.94
C GLY A 108 -1.72 -4.38 3.19
N GLY A 109 -2.83 -4.24 2.48
CA GLY A 109 -3.79 -3.15 2.71
C GLY A 109 -3.22 -1.75 2.59
N MET A 110 -2.24 -1.53 1.71
CA MET A 110 -1.58 -0.23 1.61
C MET A 110 -2.42 0.78 0.83
N THR A 111 -2.81 1.88 1.49
CA THR A 111 -3.50 3.00 0.83
C THR A 111 -2.60 3.69 -0.18
N ILE A 112 -3.12 3.95 -1.38
CA ILE A 112 -2.50 4.85 -2.36
C ILE A 112 -2.51 6.26 -1.80
N THR A 113 -1.32 6.83 -1.56
CA THR A 113 -1.16 8.26 -1.29
C THR A 113 -0.17 8.87 -2.27
N GLN A 114 -0.27 10.20 -2.51
CA GLN A 114 0.67 10.89 -3.39
C GLN A 114 2.11 10.77 -2.87
N GLU A 115 2.29 10.87 -1.54
CA GLU A 115 3.61 10.71 -0.92
C GLU A 115 4.22 9.33 -1.18
N ARG A 116 3.43 8.26 -1.00
CA ARG A 116 3.87 6.88 -1.28
C ARG A 116 4.15 6.69 -2.77
N ASN A 117 3.31 7.27 -3.64
CA ASN A 117 3.44 7.16 -5.09
C ASN A 117 4.68 7.90 -5.64
N LEU A 118 5.23 8.85 -4.89
CA LEU A 118 6.55 9.43 -5.21
C LEU A 118 7.69 8.42 -5.02
N LYS A 119 7.52 7.35 -4.26
CA LYS A 119 8.56 6.36 -3.91
C LYS A 119 8.37 5.02 -4.61
N ILE A 120 7.13 4.56 -4.76
CA ILE A 120 6.73 3.25 -5.30
C ILE A 120 5.62 3.39 -6.33
N LEU A 121 5.31 2.31 -7.08
CA LEU A 121 4.15 2.22 -7.96
C LEU A 121 3.04 1.40 -7.31
N PHE A 122 1.80 1.78 -7.61
CA PHE A 122 0.62 1.03 -7.19
C PHE A 122 -0.10 0.42 -8.39
N ALA A 123 -0.58 -0.80 -8.25
CA ALA A 123 -1.59 -1.37 -9.13
C ALA A 123 -2.93 -0.65 -8.97
N ASP A 124 -3.90 -0.98 -9.81
CA ASP A 124 -5.28 -0.50 -9.65
C ASP A 124 -5.80 -0.88 -8.25
N PRO A 125 -6.59 -0.01 -7.59
CA PRO A 125 -7.13 -0.33 -6.26
C PRO A 125 -8.06 -1.55 -6.31
N TYR A 126 -7.85 -2.47 -5.37
CA TYR A 126 -8.70 -3.65 -5.27
C TYR A 126 -9.90 -3.44 -4.35
N ILE A 127 -9.80 -2.53 -3.37
CA ILE A 127 -10.86 -2.14 -2.46
C ILE A 127 -10.71 -0.67 -2.07
N VAL A 128 -11.82 -0.01 -1.77
CA VAL A 128 -11.81 1.33 -1.18
C VAL A 128 -12.41 1.22 0.22
N VAL A 129 -11.68 1.73 1.20
CA VAL A 129 -12.11 1.86 2.59
C VAL A 129 -12.06 3.32 3.00
N GLY A 130 -12.10 3.62 4.31
CA GLY A 130 -11.92 4.97 4.81
C GLY A 130 -11.66 4.93 6.31
N GLN A 131 -11.10 6.01 6.83
CA GLN A 131 -10.87 6.16 8.27
C GLN A 131 -12.18 6.30 9.01
N THR A 132 -12.32 5.54 10.09
CA THR A 132 -13.46 5.57 11.01
C THR A 132 -12.96 5.74 12.45
N ILE A 133 -13.87 5.74 13.40
CA ILE A 133 -13.54 6.04 14.79
C ILE A 133 -14.07 4.97 15.73
N LEU A 134 -13.17 4.39 16.54
CA LEU A 134 -13.55 3.67 17.74
C LEU A 134 -13.48 4.64 18.91
N LEU A 135 -14.60 5.06 19.44
CA LEU A 135 -14.72 6.05 20.50
C LEU A 135 -14.89 5.37 21.86
N ASN A 136 -14.18 5.81 22.90
CA ASN A 136 -14.44 5.33 24.25
C ASN A 136 -15.85 5.72 24.70
N LYS A 137 -16.57 4.79 25.34
CA LYS A 137 -17.98 4.96 25.76
C LYS A 137 -18.22 6.15 26.70
N LYS A 138 -17.20 6.64 27.43
CA LYS A 138 -17.31 7.83 28.29
C LYS A 138 -17.73 9.08 27.54
N HIS A 139 -17.60 9.10 26.22
CA HIS A 139 -17.97 10.20 25.32
C HIS A 139 -19.31 9.99 24.59
N ALA A 140 -20.09 8.97 24.99
CA ALA A 140 -21.40 8.70 24.42
C ALA A 140 -22.30 9.94 24.41
N GLY A 141 -22.94 10.22 23.26
CA GLY A 141 -23.82 11.37 23.06
C GLY A 141 -23.11 12.73 22.91
N LYS A 142 -21.81 12.82 23.23
CA LYS A 142 -21.04 14.08 23.15
C LYS A 142 -20.26 14.19 21.82
N VAL A 143 -19.72 13.06 21.33
CA VAL A 143 -18.96 12.96 20.09
C VAL A 143 -19.78 12.20 19.07
N LYS A 144 -20.04 12.79 17.90
CA LYS A 144 -20.82 12.21 16.81
C LYS A 144 -19.99 12.04 15.54
N SER A 145 -18.89 12.77 15.43
CA SER A 145 -18.01 12.76 14.26
C SER A 145 -16.56 13.11 14.62
N TYR A 146 -15.64 12.96 13.67
CA TYR A 146 -14.24 13.37 13.83
C TYR A 146 -14.11 14.89 14.16
N LYS A 147 -15.06 15.74 13.71
CA LYS A 147 -15.02 17.19 13.94
C LYS A 147 -15.10 17.53 15.41
N ASP A 148 -15.87 16.76 16.18
CA ASP A 148 -16.05 16.97 17.60
C ASP A 148 -14.78 16.60 18.42
N LEU A 149 -13.87 15.84 17.81
CA LEU A 149 -12.61 15.41 18.43
C LEU A 149 -11.45 16.40 18.23
N ASN A 150 -11.65 17.49 17.48
CA ASN A 150 -10.61 18.50 17.27
C ASN A 150 -10.50 19.48 18.45
N ASP A 151 -10.17 18.98 19.62
CA ASP A 151 -10.07 19.72 20.89
C ASP A 151 -8.92 19.11 21.72
N PRO A 152 -8.05 19.91 22.37
CA PRO A 152 -6.87 19.42 23.10
C PRO A 152 -7.21 18.52 24.30
N LYS A 153 -8.45 18.49 24.74
CA LYS A 153 -8.89 17.57 25.81
C LYS A 153 -8.98 16.11 25.38
N TYR A 154 -8.99 15.81 24.05
CA TYR A 154 -9.07 14.45 23.55
C TYR A 154 -7.69 13.88 23.25
N ILE A 155 -7.49 12.63 23.66
CA ILE A 155 -6.33 11.81 23.31
C ILE A 155 -6.75 10.84 22.20
N LEU A 156 -6.18 11.05 21.01
CA LEU A 156 -6.45 10.22 19.82
C LEU A 156 -5.29 9.28 19.56
N THR A 157 -5.60 8.06 19.17
CA THR A 157 -4.60 7.04 18.84
C THR A 157 -4.71 6.62 17.39
N SER A 158 -3.59 6.22 16.83
CA SER A 158 -3.48 5.50 15.57
C SER A 158 -2.12 4.81 15.50
N ARG A 159 -1.94 3.99 14.48
CA ARG A 159 -0.66 3.37 14.19
C ARG A 159 0.28 4.36 13.49
N LEU A 160 1.55 4.35 13.88
CA LEU A 160 2.62 5.15 13.29
C LEU A 160 2.77 4.87 11.77
N GLY A 161 2.96 5.93 10.96
CA GLY A 161 3.19 5.82 9.52
C GLY A 161 1.96 5.43 8.69
N THR A 162 0.76 5.42 9.29
CA THR A 162 -0.49 5.10 8.58
C THR A 162 -1.27 6.34 8.17
N THR A 163 -2.25 6.16 7.29
CA THR A 163 -3.19 7.21 6.90
C THR A 163 -4.12 7.62 8.03
N GLY A 164 -4.32 6.76 9.04
CA GLY A 164 -5.02 7.10 10.28
C GLY A 164 -4.29 8.19 11.08
N GLU A 165 -2.96 8.07 11.22
CA GLU A 165 -2.13 9.13 11.80
C GLU A 165 -2.23 10.42 10.99
N GLN A 166 -2.11 10.32 9.65
CA GLN A 166 -2.23 11.49 8.77
C GLN A 166 -3.59 12.16 8.89
N ALA A 167 -4.67 11.37 9.00
CA ALA A 167 -6.02 11.87 9.19
C ALA A 167 -6.17 12.63 10.52
N ILE A 168 -5.61 12.13 11.62
CA ILE A 168 -5.60 12.85 12.91
C ILE A 168 -4.88 14.20 12.75
N LYS A 169 -3.67 14.19 12.22
CA LYS A 169 -2.87 15.41 12.04
C LYS A 169 -3.54 16.44 11.13
N LYS A 170 -4.25 15.98 10.11
CA LYS A 170 -4.92 16.84 9.13
C LYS A 170 -6.26 17.39 9.62
N PHE A 171 -7.11 16.55 10.20
CA PHE A 171 -8.49 16.90 10.50
C PHE A 171 -8.75 17.22 11.96
N MET A 172 -7.87 16.78 12.86
CA MET A 172 -7.99 16.96 14.31
C MET A 172 -6.67 17.49 14.92
N PRO A 173 -6.05 18.54 14.34
CA PRO A 173 -4.71 19.00 14.72
C PRO A 173 -4.64 19.57 16.13
N LYS A 174 -5.78 19.90 16.77
CA LYS A 174 -5.81 20.39 18.16
C LYS A 174 -5.81 19.26 19.20
N ALA A 175 -6.20 18.04 18.79
CA ALA A 175 -6.23 16.91 19.69
C ALA A 175 -4.82 16.42 20.05
N THR A 176 -4.67 15.80 21.22
CA THR A 176 -3.43 15.15 21.61
C THR A 176 -3.30 13.82 20.86
N TYR A 177 -2.29 13.69 20.00
CA TYR A 177 -2.04 12.44 19.29
C TYR A 177 -1.04 11.56 20.04
N LYS A 178 -1.35 10.27 20.17
CA LYS A 178 -0.48 9.23 20.73
C LYS A 178 -0.33 8.11 19.72
N SER A 179 0.90 7.90 19.22
CA SER A 179 1.24 6.87 18.23
C SER A 179 1.50 5.51 18.86
N PHE A 180 1.25 4.44 18.12
CA PHE A 180 1.52 3.05 18.50
C PHE A 180 2.19 2.31 17.33
N GLU A 181 2.95 1.28 17.63
CA GLU A 181 3.57 0.41 16.62
C GLU A 181 2.53 -0.50 15.96
N THR A 182 1.47 -0.89 16.69
CA THR A 182 0.37 -1.69 16.15
C THR A 182 -0.97 -0.99 16.29
N GLU A 183 -1.88 -1.23 15.35
CA GLU A 183 -3.26 -0.76 15.42
C GLU A 183 -4.06 -1.43 16.56
N ALA A 184 -3.67 -2.65 16.92
CA ALA A 184 -4.28 -3.38 18.02
C ALA A 184 -3.98 -2.69 19.37
N ASP A 185 -2.73 -2.33 19.63
CA ASP A 185 -2.34 -1.61 20.84
C ASP A 185 -3.00 -0.22 20.91
N ALA A 186 -3.02 0.51 19.78
CA ALA A 186 -3.72 1.78 19.67
C ALA A 186 -5.20 1.66 20.06
N GLY A 187 -5.86 0.60 19.62
CA GLY A 187 -7.26 0.32 19.93
C GLY A 187 -7.48 -0.13 21.38
N LEU A 188 -6.58 -0.93 21.94
CA LEU A 188 -6.65 -1.37 23.35
C LEU A 188 -6.51 -0.19 24.32
N GLU A 189 -5.72 0.83 24.01
CA GLU A 189 -5.65 2.05 24.83
C GLU A 189 -7.03 2.73 24.95
N VAL A 190 -7.80 2.75 23.85
CA VAL A 190 -9.17 3.29 23.86
C VAL A 190 -10.13 2.38 24.61
N ILE A 191 -10.08 1.07 24.39
CA ILE A 191 -10.93 0.09 25.07
C ILE A 191 -10.72 0.12 26.60
N ASN A 192 -9.47 0.34 27.03
CA ASN A 192 -9.07 0.42 28.42
C ASN A 192 -9.27 1.82 29.06
N GLY A 193 -9.78 2.80 28.29
CA GLY A 193 -10.09 4.15 28.79
C GLY A 193 -8.90 5.08 28.94
N LYS A 194 -7.69 4.67 28.50
CA LYS A 194 -6.46 5.46 28.56
C LYS A 194 -6.34 6.47 27.40
N ALA A 195 -7.10 6.26 26.32
CA ALA A 195 -7.31 7.20 25.24
C ALA A 195 -8.79 7.38 24.94
N ASP A 196 -9.12 8.39 24.14
CA ASP A 196 -10.51 8.78 23.89
C ASP A 196 -11.04 8.18 22.60
N ALA A 197 -10.21 8.10 21.54
CA ALA A 197 -10.61 7.51 20.26
C ALA A 197 -9.42 6.95 19.48
N LEU A 198 -9.65 5.82 18.78
CA LEU A 198 -8.81 5.31 17.71
C LEU A 198 -9.34 5.83 16.37
N VAL A 199 -8.46 6.29 15.51
CA VAL A 199 -8.73 6.58 14.09
C VAL A 199 -8.03 5.53 13.26
N TYR A 200 -8.80 4.71 12.57
CA TYR A 200 -8.23 3.66 11.70
C TYR A 200 -9.26 3.20 10.66
N ASP A 201 -8.83 2.33 9.75
CA ASP A 201 -9.64 1.83 8.65
C ASP A 201 -10.89 1.08 9.11
N LEU A 202 -12.00 1.33 8.42
CA LEU A 202 -13.32 0.78 8.69
C LEU A 202 -13.32 -0.74 8.99
N PRO A 203 -12.67 -1.61 8.19
CA PRO A 203 -12.73 -3.05 8.43
C PRO A 203 -12.08 -3.46 9.76
N PHE A 204 -10.92 -2.88 10.08
CA PHE A 204 -10.22 -3.16 11.32
C PHE A 204 -10.98 -2.63 12.54
N VAL A 205 -11.46 -1.39 12.48
CA VAL A 205 -12.24 -0.80 13.58
C VAL A 205 -13.52 -1.60 13.84
N GLY A 206 -14.19 -2.03 12.76
CA GLY A 206 -15.36 -2.90 12.86
C GLY A 206 -15.07 -4.26 13.48
N PHE A 207 -13.93 -4.87 13.13
CA PHE A 207 -13.45 -6.10 13.77
C PHE A 207 -13.15 -5.91 15.25
N LEU A 208 -12.37 -4.88 15.59
CA LEU A 208 -11.97 -4.61 16.99
C LEU A 208 -13.17 -4.27 17.86
N TYR A 209 -14.13 -3.48 17.37
CA TYR A 209 -15.38 -3.23 18.05
C TYR A 209 -16.15 -4.53 18.31
N GLY A 210 -16.26 -5.39 17.29
CA GLY A 210 -17.00 -6.65 17.38
C GLY A 210 -16.39 -7.67 18.35
N SER A 211 -15.06 -7.75 18.42
CA SER A 211 -14.32 -8.74 19.22
C SER A 211 -14.08 -8.29 20.66
N GLN A 212 -13.69 -7.03 20.89
CA GLN A 212 -13.23 -6.56 22.21
C GLN A 212 -13.88 -5.25 22.67
N GLY A 213 -14.43 -4.47 21.73
CA GLY A 213 -14.91 -3.11 21.99
C GLY A 213 -16.35 -3.03 22.50
N LYS A 214 -17.18 -4.06 22.29
CA LYS A 214 -18.59 -4.06 22.70
C LYS A 214 -18.76 -3.77 24.21
N GLY A 215 -19.67 -2.83 24.52
CA GLY A 215 -19.93 -2.43 25.90
C GLY A 215 -18.97 -1.39 26.48
N LYS A 216 -17.76 -1.26 25.90
CA LYS A 216 -16.72 -0.31 26.35
C LYS A 216 -16.51 0.86 25.38
N THR A 217 -16.84 0.67 24.11
CA THR A 217 -16.63 1.64 23.03
C THR A 217 -17.87 1.86 22.19
N ILE A 218 -17.82 2.86 21.32
CA ILE A 218 -18.82 3.20 20.30
C ILE A 218 -18.10 3.19 18.95
N PHE A 219 -18.67 2.51 17.98
CA PHE A 219 -18.16 2.50 16.61
C PHE A 219 -18.88 3.57 15.78
N LEU A 220 -18.18 4.67 15.47
CA LEU A 220 -18.65 5.68 14.52
C LEU A 220 -18.27 5.19 13.13
N LYS A 221 -19.18 4.45 12.51
CA LYS A 221 -18.94 3.64 11.31
C LYS A 221 -18.85 4.42 10.00
N GLU A 222 -19.25 5.70 9.99
CA GLU A 222 -19.23 6.51 8.76
C GLU A 222 -17.78 6.92 8.45
N PRO A 223 -17.23 6.50 7.29
CA PRO A 223 -15.88 6.88 6.88
C PRO A 223 -15.81 8.38 6.58
N PHE A 224 -14.71 9.02 6.98
CA PHE A 224 -14.50 10.45 6.71
C PHE A 224 -13.30 10.72 5.79
N THR A 225 -12.61 9.68 5.30
CA THR A 225 -11.57 9.74 4.29
C THR A 225 -11.85 8.78 3.13
N TYR A 226 -11.09 8.90 2.06
CA TYR A 226 -11.09 8.01 0.90
C TYR A 226 -9.77 7.25 0.85
N GLU A 227 -9.79 5.95 1.11
CA GLU A 227 -8.62 5.10 1.24
C GLU A 227 -8.65 3.98 0.19
N PRO A 228 -8.15 4.22 -1.03
CA PRO A 228 -8.02 3.17 -2.04
C PRO A 228 -6.82 2.28 -1.70
N LEU A 229 -7.07 1.01 -1.36
CA LEU A 229 -6.03 0.03 -1.06
C LEU A 229 -5.58 -0.66 -2.34
N ALA A 230 -4.26 -0.74 -2.53
CA ALA A 230 -3.68 -1.36 -3.71
C ALA A 230 -2.36 -2.07 -3.39
N TRP A 231 -1.99 -3.00 -4.26
CA TRP A 231 -0.68 -3.66 -4.21
C TRP A 231 0.39 -2.73 -4.75
N ALA A 232 1.57 -2.76 -4.12
CA ALA A 232 2.64 -1.84 -4.47
C ALA A 232 3.91 -2.59 -4.93
N ILE A 233 4.59 -2.03 -5.92
CA ILE A 233 5.82 -2.55 -6.53
C ILE A 233 6.86 -1.45 -6.66
N ASN A 234 8.10 -1.83 -6.96
CA ASN A 234 9.15 -0.88 -7.27
C ASN A 234 8.82 -0.05 -8.52
N LYS A 235 9.31 1.19 -8.56
CA LYS A 235 9.22 2.05 -9.74
C LYS A 235 10.00 1.48 -10.93
N GLY A 236 9.55 1.86 -12.13
CA GLY A 236 10.24 1.53 -13.37
C GLY A 236 9.92 0.15 -13.93
N ASP A 237 8.87 -0.51 -13.43
CA ASP A 237 8.41 -1.82 -13.92
C ASP A 237 6.96 -1.77 -14.45
N PRO A 238 6.75 -1.14 -15.62
CA PRO A 238 5.42 -1.04 -16.23
C PRO A 238 4.86 -2.41 -16.65
N ASP A 239 5.73 -3.38 -16.93
CA ASP A 239 5.37 -4.72 -17.32
C ASP A 239 4.72 -5.49 -16.18
N PHE A 240 5.35 -5.49 -15.00
CA PHE A 240 4.77 -6.09 -13.82
C PHE A 240 3.49 -5.37 -13.37
N LEU A 241 3.44 -4.02 -13.47
CA LEU A 241 2.24 -3.24 -13.19
C LEU A 241 1.07 -3.65 -14.08
N ASN A 242 1.31 -3.74 -15.40
CA ASN A 242 0.29 -4.17 -16.36
C ASN A 242 -0.21 -5.59 -16.08
N PHE A 243 0.71 -6.50 -15.75
CA PHE A 243 0.37 -7.87 -15.37
C PHE A 243 -0.54 -7.91 -14.14
N LEU A 244 -0.23 -7.15 -13.08
CA LEU A 244 -1.03 -7.08 -11.86
C LEU A 244 -2.43 -6.51 -12.12
N ASN A 245 -2.54 -5.44 -12.92
CA ASN A 245 -3.83 -4.85 -13.25
C ASN A 245 -4.70 -5.82 -14.08
N ASN A 246 -4.10 -6.53 -15.03
CA ASN A 246 -4.81 -7.56 -15.78
C ASN A 246 -5.20 -8.76 -14.91
N PHE A 247 -4.33 -9.19 -13.99
CA PHE A 247 -4.65 -10.22 -13.01
C PHE A 247 -5.83 -9.81 -12.13
N LEU A 248 -5.87 -8.56 -11.63
CA LEU A 248 -6.99 -8.07 -10.83
C LEU A 248 -8.31 -8.04 -11.63
N LYS A 249 -8.26 -7.58 -12.89
CA LYS A 249 -9.44 -7.60 -13.78
C LYS A 249 -9.96 -9.01 -14.02
N GLN A 250 -9.04 -9.96 -14.29
CA GLN A 250 -9.41 -11.36 -14.51
C GLN A 250 -10.00 -12.02 -13.26
N THR A 251 -9.44 -11.75 -12.07
CA THR A 251 -9.97 -12.29 -10.81
C THR A 251 -11.32 -11.71 -10.43
N LYS A 252 -11.63 -10.48 -10.86
CA LYS A 252 -13.00 -9.92 -10.79
C LYS A 252 -13.94 -10.62 -11.76
N GLY A 253 -13.50 -10.89 -12.99
CA GLY A 253 -14.29 -11.55 -14.03
C GLY A 253 -14.57 -13.03 -13.76
N ASP A 254 -13.65 -13.78 -13.14
CA ASP A 254 -13.81 -15.20 -12.79
C ASP A 254 -14.49 -15.45 -11.44
N GLY A 255 -14.91 -14.38 -10.75
CA GLY A 255 -15.59 -14.43 -9.46
C GLY A 255 -14.67 -14.77 -8.27
N PHE A 256 -13.34 -14.83 -8.46
CA PHE A 256 -12.42 -15.03 -7.34
C PHE A 256 -12.46 -13.86 -6.36
N TYR A 257 -12.52 -12.63 -6.88
CA TYR A 257 -12.67 -11.42 -6.07
C TYR A 257 -13.91 -11.51 -5.18
N ASP A 258 -15.07 -11.84 -5.74
CA ASP A 258 -16.33 -11.89 -5.00
C ASP A 258 -16.30 -12.97 -3.90
N ARG A 259 -15.68 -14.11 -4.19
CA ARG A 259 -15.47 -15.16 -3.17
C ARG A 259 -14.61 -14.67 -2.03
N MET A 260 -13.49 -13.98 -2.30
CA MET A 260 -12.60 -13.44 -1.27
C MET A 260 -13.27 -12.30 -0.50
N TYR A 261 -13.99 -11.42 -1.18
CA TYR A 261 -14.76 -10.35 -0.56
C TYR A 261 -15.83 -10.92 0.39
N LYS A 262 -16.59 -11.91 -0.08
CA LYS A 262 -17.57 -12.62 0.76
C LYS A 262 -16.94 -13.35 1.93
N LYS A 263 -15.76 -13.97 1.72
CA LYS A 263 -15.06 -14.70 2.79
C LYS A 263 -14.57 -13.75 3.88
N TYR A 264 -13.86 -12.68 3.52
CA TYR A 264 -13.10 -11.86 4.46
C TYR A 264 -13.78 -10.55 4.86
N ILE A 265 -14.48 -9.89 3.93
CA ILE A 265 -15.02 -8.55 4.17
C ILE A 265 -16.44 -8.61 4.74
N THR A 266 -17.34 -9.35 4.11
CA THR A 266 -18.74 -9.46 4.57
C THR A 266 -18.99 -10.68 5.45
N GLY A 267 -18.18 -11.74 5.29
CA GLY A 267 -18.28 -12.95 6.09
C GLY A 267 -17.49 -12.89 7.38
N THR A 268 -17.78 -13.80 8.28
CA THR A 268 -17.12 -13.88 9.60
C THR A 268 -16.55 -15.27 9.92
N GLY A 269 -16.66 -16.23 8.97
CA GLY A 269 -16.24 -17.62 9.19
C GLY A 269 -14.75 -17.78 9.53
N TRP A 270 -13.90 -16.91 8.96
CA TRP A 270 -12.47 -16.89 9.20
C TRP A 270 -12.08 -16.53 10.65
N LYS A 271 -12.98 -15.85 11.41
CA LYS A 271 -12.73 -15.51 12.82
C LYS A 271 -12.47 -16.73 13.70
N LYS A 272 -13.09 -17.85 13.37
CA LYS A 272 -12.86 -19.13 14.06
C LYS A 272 -11.43 -19.65 13.93
N GLU A 273 -10.70 -19.18 12.92
CA GLU A 273 -9.29 -19.54 12.73
C GLU A 273 -8.35 -18.72 13.62
N LEU A 274 -8.84 -17.59 14.18
CA LEU A 274 -8.11 -16.74 15.11
C LEU A 274 -8.38 -17.09 16.59
N GLU A 275 -9.57 -17.59 16.88
CA GLU A 275 -10.01 -18.05 18.22
C GLU A 275 -9.43 -19.44 18.54
#